data_e121be3379892c272d5150a8d63021be
#
_entry.id   e121be3379892c272d5150a8d63021be
#
_cell.length_a   1.000
_cell.length_b   1.000
_cell.length_c   1.000
_cell.angle_alpha   90.00
_cell.angle_beta   90.00
_cell.angle_gamma   90.00
#
_symmetry.space_group_name_H-M   'P 1'
#
loop_
_entity.id
_entity.type
_entity.pdbx_description
1 polymer ?
#
loop_
_entity_poly.entity_id
_entity_poly.type
_entity_poly.pdbx_seq_one_letter_code
_entity_poly.pdbx_strand_id
1 'polypeptide(L)'
;MIARKLNLNRRLAGILVPVFSIRGERDLGIGDTSSLRELVNFAAETGFGFVQLLPINETGPDNSPYNAISSVAIEPMTLDCTPDGLKDLSPEDFAEVVADYDLAALNSGPVSYAAVRELKQKLLKKAFNAFCSKVLGKVDTRAADFEAFCHSESEWLNDYCLFRLLMVREGGSQVWQHWREEYQEKARALASIVAEAKMHPEAIDRELRYFAYVQWVAFSQWREVTDHAASKGVALMGDIPFGVSLYSVDVWADLEIFDLEWYGGAPPETLFKDDEFVQKWGQNWGIPLYRWEVLEGRNFDWWRRRIAKTTEIFGMFRVDHALGFYRIYSFPWNPVRNGEFLPLSHDEAARRCGGRLPGFRPRPDHNEEAKAANRAEGEKYLRMILEAADGAEVIAEDLGTVPDYVRPSLAELGIAGMKVPQWEFTDGHVTSGLHYPGLSFATYASHDHAPMR
;
A
#
# COMPACT_ATOMS: atom_id res chain seq x y z
N MET A 1 -16.02 12.68 9.39
CA MET A 1 -17.25 11.81 9.38
C MET A 1 -16.73 10.39 9.24
N ILE A 2 -17.11 9.47 10.12
CA ILE A 2 -16.63 8.08 10.10
C ILE A 2 -17.17 7.43 8.83
N ALA A 3 -16.33 6.79 8.04
CA ALA A 3 -16.74 5.98 6.89
C ALA A 3 -17.90 5.07 7.33
N ARG A 4 -18.94 4.96 6.51
CA ARG A 4 -20.19 4.28 6.90
C ARG A 4 -19.88 2.83 7.25
N LYS A 5 -20.15 2.42 8.50
CA LYS A 5 -20.13 1.01 8.90
C LYS A 5 -21.08 0.22 8.00
N LEU A 6 -20.56 -0.78 7.30
CA LEU A 6 -21.38 -1.68 6.51
C LEU A 6 -22.19 -2.58 7.44
N ASN A 7 -23.46 -2.79 7.09
CA ASN A 7 -24.27 -3.79 7.76
C ASN A 7 -24.06 -5.13 7.06
N LEU A 8 -23.11 -5.93 7.56
CA LEU A 8 -22.82 -7.27 7.03
C LEU A 8 -23.92 -8.31 7.28
N ASN A 9 -25.04 -7.93 7.89
CA ASN A 9 -26.23 -8.82 8.01
C ASN A 9 -26.92 -9.05 6.66
N ARG A 10 -26.40 -8.49 5.56
CA ARG A 10 -26.90 -8.70 4.20
C ARG A 10 -25.76 -9.04 3.24
N ARG A 11 -26.08 -9.78 2.20
CA ARG A 11 -25.16 -9.99 1.08
C ARG A 11 -24.93 -8.68 0.34
N LEU A 12 -23.68 -8.38 0.05
CA LEU A 12 -23.27 -7.23 -0.75
C LEU A 12 -22.57 -7.73 -2.00
N ALA A 13 -22.76 -7.04 -3.11
CA ALA A 13 -21.96 -7.19 -4.31
C ALA A 13 -21.07 -5.95 -4.47
N GLY A 14 -19.85 -6.13 -4.97
CA GLY A 14 -18.91 -5.05 -5.22
C GLY A 14 -18.15 -5.24 -6.52
N ILE A 15 -17.38 -4.23 -6.88
CA ILE A 15 -16.50 -4.23 -8.06
C ILE A 15 -15.07 -4.05 -7.55
N LEU A 16 -14.15 -4.93 -7.99
CA LEU A 16 -12.71 -4.76 -7.78
C LEU A 16 -12.12 -4.06 -9.01
N VAL A 17 -11.42 -2.95 -8.79
CA VAL A 17 -10.76 -2.19 -9.86
C VAL A 17 -9.55 -1.42 -9.31
N PRO A 18 -8.39 -1.46 -9.99
CA PRO A 18 -7.29 -0.57 -9.64
C PRO A 18 -7.63 0.87 -10.02
N VAL A 19 -7.31 1.86 -9.16
CA VAL A 19 -7.57 3.28 -9.46
C VAL A 19 -6.95 3.67 -10.81
N PHE A 20 -5.72 3.30 -11.05
CA PHE A 20 -4.99 3.64 -12.29
C PHE A 20 -5.66 3.13 -13.58
N SER A 21 -6.56 2.16 -13.50
CA SER A 21 -7.27 1.60 -14.67
C SER A 21 -8.66 2.21 -14.91
N ILE A 22 -9.15 3.03 -13.98
CA ILE A 22 -10.44 3.70 -14.13
C ILE A 22 -10.26 4.86 -15.11
N ARG A 23 -10.91 4.78 -16.28
CA ARG A 23 -10.81 5.83 -17.30
C ARG A 23 -12.03 6.74 -17.18
N GLY A 24 -11.77 8.05 -17.02
CA GLY A 24 -12.78 9.10 -16.98
C GLY A 24 -12.70 10.02 -18.20
N GLU A 25 -13.69 10.86 -18.40
CA GLU A 25 -13.71 11.79 -19.55
C GLU A 25 -12.61 12.86 -19.48
N ARG A 26 -12.12 13.15 -18.28
CA ARG A 26 -11.16 14.23 -18.01
C ARG A 26 -9.85 13.76 -17.40
N ASP A 27 -9.61 12.45 -17.40
CA ASP A 27 -8.35 11.93 -16.87
C ASP A 27 -7.14 12.36 -17.72
N LEU A 28 -5.98 12.44 -17.10
CA LEU A 28 -4.73 12.84 -17.75
C LEU A 28 -3.87 11.61 -18.10
N GLY A 29 -4.49 10.56 -18.65
CA GLY A 29 -3.80 9.34 -19.06
C GLY A 29 -3.75 8.24 -18.01
N ILE A 30 -4.38 8.46 -16.85
CA ILE A 30 -4.47 7.49 -15.74
C ILE A 30 -5.75 7.75 -14.94
N GLY A 31 -6.33 6.71 -14.35
CA GLY A 31 -7.43 6.86 -13.43
C GLY A 31 -7.06 7.66 -12.18
N ASP A 32 -7.97 8.50 -11.73
CA ASP A 32 -7.76 9.45 -10.65
C ASP A 32 -9.00 9.56 -9.73
N THR A 33 -8.92 10.46 -8.74
CA THR A 33 -9.99 10.70 -7.78
C THR A 33 -11.29 11.19 -8.43
N SER A 34 -11.22 11.89 -9.58
CA SER A 34 -12.41 12.29 -10.34
C SER A 34 -13.07 11.09 -11.01
N SER A 35 -12.27 10.29 -11.74
CA SER A 35 -12.74 9.05 -12.39
C SER A 35 -13.31 8.06 -11.37
N LEU A 36 -12.74 7.99 -10.17
CA LEU A 36 -13.26 7.13 -9.10
C LEU A 36 -14.63 7.60 -8.61
N ARG A 37 -14.90 8.91 -8.53
CA ARG A 37 -16.25 9.42 -8.20
C ARG A 37 -17.28 9.05 -9.26
N GLU A 38 -16.90 9.05 -10.54
CA GLU A 38 -17.76 8.58 -11.64
C GLU A 38 -18.08 7.08 -11.49
N LEU A 39 -17.08 6.25 -11.17
CA LEU A 39 -17.28 4.84 -10.91
C LEU A 39 -18.17 4.59 -9.68
N VAL A 40 -18.06 5.39 -8.63
CA VAL A 40 -18.95 5.33 -7.46
C VAL A 40 -20.39 5.62 -7.85
N ASN A 41 -20.63 6.59 -8.72
CA ASN A 41 -21.99 6.85 -9.24
C ASN A 41 -22.53 5.64 -9.99
N PHE A 42 -21.75 5.07 -10.90
CA PHE A 42 -22.10 3.85 -11.62
C PHE A 42 -22.40 2.67 -10.66
N ALA A 43 -21.57 2.47 -9.65
CA ALA A 43 -21.77 1.41 -8.65
C ALA A 43 -23.11 1.60 -7.90
N ALA A 44 -23.41 2.83 -7.49
CA ALA A 44 -24.67 3.16 -6.83
C ALA A 44 -25.90 2.90 -7.72
N GLU A 45 -25.85 3.36 -8.98
CA GLU A 45 -26.94 3.21 -9.96
C GLU A 45 -27.20 1.74 -10.33
N THR A 46 -26.15 0.91 -10.34
CA THR A 46 -26.24 -0.51 -10.67
C THR A 46 -26.45 -1.42 -9.45
N GLY A 47 -26.53 -0.85 -8.24
CA GLY A 47 -26.85 -1.56 -7.00
C GLY A 47 -25.65 -2.27 -6.34
N PHE A 48 -24.41 -1.95 -6.74
CA PHE A 48 -23.23 -2.39 -6.01
C PHE A 48 -23.10 -1.66 -4.67
N GLY A 49 -22.79 -2.39 -3.61
CA GLY A 49 -22.66 -1.85 -2.26
C GLY A 49 -21.26 -1.35 -1.91
N PHE A 50 -20.23 -1.75 -2.69
CA PHE A 50 -18.86 -1.31 -2.47
C PHE A 50 -18.02 -1.34 -3.75
N VAL A 51 -16.93 -0.55 -3.72
CA VAL A 51 -15.85 -0.57 -4.71
C VAL A 51 -14.57 -0.97 -3.98
N GLN A 52 -13.96 -2.08 -4.40
CA GLN A 52 -12.65 -2.54 -3.91
C GLN A 52 -11.55 -1.98 -4.79
N LEU A 53 -10.54 -1.42 -4.15
CA LEU A 53 -9.35 -0.86 -4.79
C LEU A 53 -8.12 -1.68 -4.41
N LEU A 54 -7.08 -1.64 -5.24
CA LEU A 54 -5.74 -2.05 -4.86
C LEU A 54 -5.12 -0.99 -3.92
N PRO A 55 -3.96 -1.26 -3.29
CA PRO A 55 -3.30 -0.26 -2.46
C PRO A 55 -3.13 1.07 -3.18
N ILE A 56 -3.38 2.18 -2.49
CA ILE A 56 -3.36 3.54 -3.06
C ILE A 56 -2.10 4.32 -2.69
N ASN A 57 -1.15 3.65 -2.05
CA ASN A 57 0.07 4.26 -1.55
C ASN A 57 1.05 4.60 -2.68
N GLU A 58 1.92 5.60 -2.44
CA GLU A 58 2.86 6.06 -3.45
C GLU A 58 3.85 4.97 -3.86
N THR A 59 3.89 4.69 -5.16
CA THR A 59 4.70 3.62 -5.75
C THR A 59 6.10 4.07 -6.13
N GLY A 60 7.00 3.11 -6.22
CA GLY A 60 8.31 3.30 -6.81
C GLY A 60 8.30 3.31 -8.35
N PRO A 61 9.49 3.24 -8.97
CA PRO A 61 9.62 3.21 -10.43
C PRO A 61 8.98 2.00 -11.11
N ASP A 62 8.74 0.91 -10.38
CA ASP A 62 8.07 -0.30 -10.87
C ASP A 62 6.54 -0.15 -10.97
N ASN A 63 5.99 0.93 -10.40
CA ASN A 63 4.55 1.24 -10.36
C ASN A 63 3.68 0.14 -9.72
N SER A 64 4.28 -0.75 -8.93
CA SER A 64 3.54 -1.80 -8.22
C SER A 64 2.88 -1.24 -6.97
N PRO A 65 1.54 -1.35 -6.82
CA PRO A 65 0.85 -0.91 -5.62
C PRO A 65 1.31 -1.63 -4.35
N TYR A 66 1.84 -2.87 -4.49
CA TYR A 66 2.34 -3.67 -3.38
C TYR A 66 3.80 -3.39 -3.01
N ASN A 67 4.50 -2.57 -3.82
CA ASN A 67 5.88 -2.15 -3.57
C ASN A 67 5.97 -0.63 -3.41
N ALA A 68 5.12 -0.11 -2.51
CA ALA A 68 5.05 1.32 -2.26
C ALA A 68 6.29 1.84 -1.53
N ILE A 69 6.65 3.11 -1.78
CA ILE A 69 7.72 3.81 -1.07
C ILE A 69 7.29 4.32 0.31
N SER A 70 5.99 4.27 0.62
CA SER A 70 5.41 4.62 1.93
C SER A 70 4.17 3.78 2.18
N SER A 71 3.98 3.32 3.41
CA SER A 71 2.76 2.63 3.83
C SER A 71 1.58 3.57 4.13
N VAL A 72 1.79 4.89 4.08
CA VAL A 72 0.81 5.92 4.42
C VAL A 72 0.60 6.92 3.28
N ALA A 73 1.67 7.46 2.70
CA ALA A 73 1.57 8.48 1.66
C ALA A 73 0.81 7.97 0.44
N ILE A 74 -0.08 8.79 -0.09
CA ILE A 74 -0.96 8.47 -1.22
C ILE A 74 -0.24 8.75 -2.55
N GLU A 75 -0.50 7.92 -3.56
CA GLU A 75 0.08 8.02 -4.91
C GLU A 75 -0.35 9.31 -5.63
N PRO A 76 0.57 10.25 -5.90
CA PRO A 76 0.22 11.52 -6.54
C PRO A 76 -0.30 11.40 -7.97
N MET A 77 0.04 10.31 -8.68
CA MET A 77 -0.47 10.09 -10.03
C MET A 77 -1.99 9.86 -10.07
N THR A 78 -2.59 9.43 -8.96
CA THR A 78 -4.03 9.19 -8.87
C THR A 78 -4.83 10.42 -8.44
N LEU A 79 -4.21 11.59 -8.36
CA LEU A 79 -4.90 12.83 -8.05
C LEU A 79 -5.54 13.45 -9.31
N ASP A 80 -6.68 14.08 -9.14
CA ASP A 80 -7.23 14.99 -10.14
C ASP A 80 -6.35 16.25 -10.17
N CYS A 81 -5.52 16.36 -11.22
CA CYS A 81 -4.61 17.47 -11.43
C CYS A 81 -5.17 18.50 -12.42
N THR A 82 -6.48 18.55 -12.64
CA THR A 82 -7.16 19.64 -13.37
C THR A 82 -7.36 20.86 -12.47
N PRO A 83 -7.72 22.03 -13.02
CA PRO A 83 -8.08 23.20 -12.20
C PRO A 83 -9.26 22.97 -11.24
N ASP A 84 -10.14 22.02 -11.53
CA ASP A 84 -11.23 21.62 -10.63
C ASP A 84 -10.71 20.85 -9.41
N GLY A 85 -9.71 19.98 -9.61
CA GLY A 85 -9.10 19.17 -8.54
C GLY A 85 -8.02 19.92 -7.76
N LEU A 86 -7.23 20.75 -8.41
CA LEU A 86 -6.16 21.55 -7.80
C LEU A 86 -6.58 23.01 -7.64
N LYS A 87 -7.10 23.38 -6.47
CA LYS A 87 -7.63 24.72 -6.17
C LYS A 87 -6.62 25.88 -6.36
N ASP A 88 -5.33 25.55 -6.43
CA ASP A 88 -4.25 26.54 -6.63
C ASP A 88 -3.76 26.60 -8.09
N LEU A 89 -4.25 25.73 -8.96
CA LEU A 89 -3.89 25.69 -10.37
C LEU A 89 -4.84 26.55 -11.19
N SER A 90 -4.30 27.57 -11.88
CA SER A 90 -5.14 28.37 -12.79
C SER A 90 -5.40 27.62 -14.10
N PRO A 91 -6.52 27.91 -14.80
CA PRO A 91 -6.77 27.37 -16.14
C PRO A 91 -5.65 27.69 -17.13
N GLU A 92 -5.02 28.86 -17.01
CA GLU A 92 -3.91 29.30 -17.84
C GLU A 92 -2.65 28.46 -17.60
N ASP A 93 -2.27 28.26 -16.33
CA ASP A 93 -1.14 27.41 -15.97
C ASP A 93 -1.36 25.95 -16.38
N PHE A 94 -2.59 25.45 -16.26
CA PHE A 94 -2.97 24.12 -16.75
C PHE A 94 -2.79 24.03 -18.26
N ALA A 95 -3.35 24.99 -19.02
CA ALA A 95 -3.27 25.01 -20.48
C ALA A 95 -1.81 25.10 -20.97
N GLU A 96 -0.97 25.90 -20.30
CA GLU A 96 0.46 26.02 -20.60
C GLU A 96 1.16 24.64 -20.46
N VAL A 97 0.93 23.93 -19.35
CA VAL A 97 1.61 22.65 -19.11
C VAL A 97 1.13 21.55 -20.05
N VAL A 98 -0.20 21.44 -20.27
CA VAL A 98 -0.74 20.35 -21.10
C VAL A 98 -0.46 20.53 -22.59
N ALA A 99 -0.13 21.75 -23.03
CA ALA A 99 0.23 22.03 -24.44
C ALA A 99 1.46 21.23 -24.93
N ASP A 100 2.32 20.79 -24.00
CA ASP A 100 3.50 19.98 -24.32
C ASP A 100 3.18 18.47 -24.47
N TYR A 101 1.92 18.06 -24.25
CA TYR A 101 1.53 16.64 -24.21
C TYR A 101 0.40 16.34 -25.19
N ASP A 102 0.47 15.19 -25.84
CA ASP A 102 -0.65 14.63 -26.61
C ASP A 102 -1.60 13.88 -25.66
N LEU A 103 -2.57 14.62 -25.09
CA LEU A 103 -3.55 14.03 -24.17
C LEU A 103 -4.41 12.94 -24.84
N ALA A 104 -4.67 13.03 -26.15
CA ALA A 104 -5.43 12.02 -26.86
C ALA A 104 -4.63 10.70 -26.92
N ALA A 105 -3.33 10.78 -27.15
CA ALA A 105 -2.45 9.61 -27.11
C ALA A 105 -2.32 9.04 -25.68
N LEU A 106 -2.20 9.88 -24.65
CA LEU A 106 -2.16 9.43 -23.25
C LEU A 106 -3.46 8.76 -22.82
N ASN A 107 -4.60 9.19 -23.37
CA ASN A 107 -5.91 8.64 -23.06
C ASN A 107 -6.28 7.41 -23.90
N SER A 108 -5.44 7.01 -24.85
CA SER A 108 -5.63 5.82 -25.67
C SER A 108 -4.67 4.70 -25.26
N GLY A 109 -5.21 3.54 -24.85
CA GLY A 109 -4.39 2.36 -24.57
C GLY A 109 -3.86 2.27 -23.11
N PRO A 110 -2.78 1.51 -22.89
CA PRO A 110 -2.19 1.31 -21.56
C PRO A 110 -1.65 2.62 -20.96
N VAL A 111 -1.61 2.68 -19.63
CA VAL A 111 -1.08 3.85 -18.90
C VAL A 111 0.41 4.08 -19.22
N SER A 112 0.74 5.25 -19.72
CA SER A 112 2.12 5.71 -19.91
C SER A 112 2.65 6.34 -18.62
N TYR A 113 3.01 5.52 -17.62
CA TYR A 113 3.36 5.98 -16.29
C TYR A 113 4.43 7.08 -16.24
N ALA A 114 5.47 6.99 -17.07
CA ALA A 114 6.54 7.98 -17.09
C ALA A 114 6.03 9.36 -17.55
N ALA A 115 5.27 9.41 -18.65
CA ALA A 115 4.70 10.65 -19.18
C ALA A 115 3.64 11.24 -18.25
N VAL A 116 2.77 10.41 -17.68
CA VAL A 116 1.75 10.84 -16.71
C VAL A 116 2.39 11.41 -15.45
N ARG A 117 3.42 10.73 -14.92
CA ARG A 117 4.15 11.19 -13.73
C ARG A 117 4.79 12.56 -13.97
N GLU A 118 5.46 12.73 -15.10
CA GLU A 118 6.07 14.00 -15.47
C GLU A 118 5.02 15.12 -15.61
N LEU A 119 3.94 14.87 -16.34
CA LEU A 119 2.83 15.81 -16.52
C LEU A 119 2.24 16.25 -15.17
N LYS A 120 1.82 15.30 -14.35
CA LYS A 120 1.17 15.61 -13.05
C LYS A 120 2.14 16.26 -12.06
N GLN A 121 3.43 15.90 -12.07
CA GLN A 121 4.44 16.60 -11.26
C GLN A 121 4.60 18.08 -11.67
N LYS A 122 4.58 18.40 -12.98
CA LYS A 122 4.62 19.79 -13.46
C LYS A 122 3.38 20.57 -12.98
N LEU A 123 2.18 19.97 -13.09
CA LEU A 123 0.93 20.59 -12.62
C LEU A 123 0.93 20.83 -11.11
N LEU A 124 1.31 19.81 -10.32
CA LEU A 124 1.43 19.92 -8.86
C LEU A 124 2.46 20.98 -8.46
N LYS A 125 3.58 21.10 -9.18
CA LYS A 125 4.58 22.13 -8.92
C LYS A 125 4.07 23.54 -9.22
N LYS A 126 3.31 23.72 -10.30
CA LYS A 126 2.65 25.00 -10.64
C LYS A 126 1.65 25.38 -9.52
N ALA A 127 0.78 24.44 -9.12
CA ALA A 127 -0.18 24.64 -8.05
C ALA A 127 0.50 25.00 -6.72
N PHE A 128 1.57 24.28 -6.33
CA PHE A 128 2.34 24.60 -5.13
C PHE A 128 2.96 25.98 -5.17
N ASN A 129 3.52 26.39 -6.32
CA ASN A 129 4.10 27.71 -6.48
C ASN A 129 3.05 28.82 -6.29
N ALA A 130 1.85 28.61 -6.84
CA ALA A 130 0.75 29.54 -6.66
C ALA A 130 0.26 29.56 -5.19
N PHE A 131 0.14 28.40 -4.54
CA PHE A 131 -0.18 28.29 -3.12
C PHE A 131 0.81 29.07 -2.24
N CYS A 132 2.11 28.88 -2.45
CA CYS A 132 3.15 29.63 -1.71
C CYS A 132 3.04 31.13 -1.88
N SER A 133 2.76 31.61 -3.08
CA SER A 133 2.73 33.06 -3.38
C SER A 133 1.41 33.72 -2.96
N LYS A 134 0.28 33.00 -3.06
CA LYS A 134 -1.05 33.58 -2.89
C LYS A 134 -1.70 33.27 -1.53
N VAL A 135 -1.36 32.15 -0.91
CA VAL A 135 -2.06 31.58 0.25
C VAL A 135 -1.12 31.48 1.47
N LEU A 136 0.02 30.78 1.33
CA LEU A 136 0.91 30.48 2.42
C LEU A 136 1.46 31.76 3.07
N GLY A 137 1.48 31.78 4.42
CA GLY A 137 1.95 32.95 5.21
C GLY A 137 0.97 34.13 5.26
N LYS A 138 -0.26 33.96 4.75
CA LYS A 138 -1.34 34.95 4.84
C LYS A 138 -2.41 34.49 5.84
N VAL A 139 -3.31 35.45 6.21
CA VAL A 139 -4.51 35.12 6.98
C VAL A 139 -5.53 34.48 6.00
N ASP A 140 -5.38 33.18 5.83
CA ASP A 140 -6.19 32.37 4.92
C ASP A 140 -6.52 31.03 5.57
N THR A 141 -7.76 30.58 5.45
CA THR A 141 -8.24 29.32 6.06
C THR A 141 -7.49 28.12 5.50
N ARG A 142 -7.15 28.11 4.21
CA ARG A 142 -6.40 27.03 3.58
C ARG A 142 -4.94 26.97 4.04
N ALA A 143 -4.32 28.13 4.34
CA ALA A 143 -3.00 28.17 4.96
C ALA A 143 -3.06 27.53 6.36
N ALA A 144 -4.08 27.87 7.15
CA ALA A 144 -4.29 27.29 8.48
C ALA A 144 -4.57 25.78 8.40
N ASP A 145 -5.38 25.31 7.44
CA ASP A 145 -5.67 23.91 7.23
C ASP A 145 -4.42 23.10 6.82
N PHE A 146 -3.57 23.68 5.97
CA PHE A 146 -2.30 23.07 5.59
C PHE A 146 -1.34 22.94 6.78
N GLU A 147 -1.18 24.01 7.59
CA GLU A 147 -0.34 23.95 8.78
C GLU A 147 -0.89 22.97 9.84
N ALA A 148 -2.21 22.90 9.99
CA ALA A 148 -2.87 21.93 10.86
C ALA A 148 -2.60 20.48 10.39
N PHE A 149 -2.69 20.22 9.07
CA PHE A 149 -2.32 18.94 8.48
C PHE A 149 -0.84 18.59 8.75
N CYS A 150 0.09 19.52 8.48
CA CYS A 150 1.51 19.31 8.73
C CYS A 150 1.78 18.97 10.20
N HIS A 151 1.06 19.62 11.12
CA HIS A 151 1.22 19.39 12.56
C HIS A 151 0.63 18.03 12.97
N SER A 152 -0.61 17.74 12.58
CA SER A 152 -1.30 16.49 12.96
C SER A 152 -0.65 15.25 12.37
N GLU A 153 -0.06 15.35 11.17
CA GLU A 153 0.56 14.26 10.45
C GLU A 153 2.08 14.14 10.64
N SER A 154 2.65 14.98 11.50
CA SER A 154 4.10 15.15 11.67
C SER A 154 4.88 13.84 11.93
N GLU A 155 4.27 12.85 12.57
CA GLU A 155 4.91 11.58 12.91
C GLU A 155 5.38 10.77 11.69
N TRP A 156 4.63 10.82 10.58
CA TRP A 156 5.01 10.12 9.35
C TRP A 156 5.41 11.10 8.24
N LEU A 157 4.75 12.26 8.19
CA LEU A 157 4.91 13.23 7.11
C LEU A 157 6.32 13.84 7.08
N ASN A 158 6.91 14.11 8.24
CA ASN A 158 8.27 14.65 8.32
C ASN A 158 9.30 13.67 7.73
N ASP A 159 9.20 12.40 8.07
CA ASP A 159 10.08 11.35 7.54
C ASP A 159 9.87 11.16 6.04
N TYR A 160 8.61 11.15 5.60
CA TYR A 160 8.26 11.06 4.19
C TYR A 160 8.82 12.24 3.39
N CYS A 161 8.62 13.48 3.83
CA CYS A 161 9.12 14.67 3.13
C CYS A 161 10.65 14.65 3.03
N LEU A 162 11.34 14.28 4.11
CA LEU A 162 12.79 14.12 4.12
C LEU A 162 13.24 13.05 3.12
N PHE A 163 12.65 11.86 3.18
CA PHE A 163 12.97 10.75 2.28
C PHE A 163 12.76 11.14 0.81
N ARG A 164 11.66 11.81 0.49
CA ARG A 164 11.35 12.29 -0.87
C ARG A 164 12.35 13.35 -1.35
N LEU A 165 12.75 14.27 -0.47
CA LEU A 165 13.81 15.24 -0.77
C LEU A 165 15.12 14.53 -1.12
N LEU A 166 15.51 13.53 -0.30
CA LEU A 166 16.73 12.76 -0.54
C LEU A 166 16.66 11.93 -1.82
N MET A 167 15.50 11.30 -2.11
CA MET A 167 15.29 10.64 -3.39
C MET A 167 15.55 11.57 -4.59
N VAL A 168 15.04 12.81 -4.56
CA VAL A 168 15.28 13.78 -5.63
C VAL A 168 16.77 14.08 -5.78
N ARG A 169 17.49 14.26 -4.67
CA ARG A 169 18.94 14.52 -4.66
C ARG A 169 19.77 13.34 -5.15
N GLU A 170 19.24 12.13 -5.00
CA GLU A 170 19.84 10.88 -5.47
C GLU A 170 19.27 10.40 -6.83
N GLY A 171 18.84 11.37 -7.66
CA GLY A 171 18.39 11.11 -9.02
C GLY A 171 17.06 10.35 -9.15
N GLY A 172 16.21 10.39 -8.12
CA GLY A 172 14.92 9.70 -8.06
C GLY A 172 15.00 8.25 -7.55
N SER A 173 16.19 7.77 -7.18
CA SER A 173 16.36 6.40 -6.65
C SER A 173 15.78 6.26 -5.25
N GLN A 174 14.95 5.22 -5.04
CA GLN A 174 14.47 4.82 -3.71
C GLN A 174 15.43 3.87 -2.97
N VAL A 175 16.49 3.39 -3.64
CA VAL A 175 17.44 2.41 -3.08
C VAL A 175 18.38 3.11 -2.13
N TRP A 176 17.86 3.44 -0.94
CA TRP A 176 18.54 4.24 0.07
C TRP A 176 19.89 3.67 0.53
N GLN A 177 20.11 2.35 0.44
CA GLN A 177 21.40 1.73 0.74
C GLN A 177 22.52 2.12 -0.26
N HIS A 178 22.14 2.63 -1.45
CA HIS A 178 23.07 3.12 -2.46
C HIS A 178 23.22 4.63 -2.49
N TRP A 179 22.47 5.36 -1.65
CA TRP A 179 22.63 6.80 -1.51
C TRP A 179 24.00 7.16 -0.93
N ARG A 180 24.37 8.41 -1.00
CA ARG A 180 25.57 8.87 -0.30
C ARG A 180 25.50 8.51 1.19
N GLU A 181 26.63 8.21 1.82
CA GLU A 181 26.71 7.61 3.15
C GLU A 181 25.92 8.39 4.21
N GLU A 182 25.94 9.72 4.15
CA GLU A 182 25.22 10.60 5.08
C GLU A 182 23.69 10.48 4.98
N TYR A 183 23.15 9.94 3.87
CA TYR A 183 21.72 9.79 3.65
C TYR A 183 21.19 8.37 3.90
N GLN A 184 22.08 7.41 4.09
CA GLN A 184 21.69 6.01 4.32
C GLN A 184 21.08 5.79 5.72
N GLU A 185 21.35 6.69 6.68
CA GLU A 185 20.79 6.66 8.02
C GLU A 185 19.99 7.94 8.30
N LYS A 186 18.76 7.81 8.77
CA LYS A 186 17.85 8.94 9.06
C LYS A 186 18.50 10.02 9.92
N ALA A 187 19.18 9.64 11.02
CA ALA A 187 19.77 10.61 11.95
C ALA A 187 20.87 11.43 11.27
N ARG A 188 21.73 10.82 10.45
CA ARG A 188 22.78 11.52 9.69
C ARG A 188 22.17 12.40 8.60
N ALA A 189 21.18 11.88 7.87
CA ALA A 189 20.47 12.63 6.84
C ALA A 189 19.80 13.88 7.41
N LEU A 190 19.10 13.74 8.53
CA LEU A 190 18.48 14.87 9.21
C LEU A 190 19.52 15.91 9.64
N ALA A 191 20.65 15.49 10.23
CA ALA A 191 21.73 16.39 10.61
C ALA A 191 22.31 17.15 9.42
N SER A 192 22.51 16.49 8.28
CA SER A 192 22.98 17.10 7.04
C SER A 192 22.00 18.16 6.52
N ILE A 193 20.71 17.82 6.43
CA ILE A 193 19.67 18.75 5.96
C ILE A 193 19.48 19.92 6.93
N VAL A 194 19.54 19.71 8.23
CA VAL A 194 19.48 20.78 9.24
C VAL A 194 20.70 21.72 9.13
N ALA A 195 21.88 21.20 8.83
CA ALA A 195 23.08 22.03 8.61
C ALA A 195 22.93 22.89 7.34
N GLU A 196 22.39 22.32 6.25
CA GLU A 196 22.11 23.06 5.01
C GLU A 196 21.01 24.13 5.22
N ALA A 197 19.95 23.79 5.98
CA ALA A 197 18.87 24.71 6.28
C ALA A 197 19.33 25.95 7.09
N LYS A 198 20.43 25.87 7.86
CA LYS A 198 21.02 27.06 8.50
C LYS A 198 21.57 28.06 7.49
N MET A 199 22.01 27.60 6.34
CA MET A 199 22.56 28.46 5.27
C MET A 199 21.48 28.88 4.28
N HIS A 200 20.50 28.02 4.02
CA HIS A 200 19.46 28.20 3.01
C HIS A 200 18.06 27.84 3.55
N PRO A 201 17.58 28.51 4.62
CA PRO A 201 16.36 28.07 5.33
C PRO A 201 15.11 28.07 4.45
N GLU A 202 14.91 29.12 3.65
CA GLU A 202 13.73 29.23 2.80
C GLU A 202 13.70 28.20 1.65
N ALA A 203 14.88 27.86 1.12
CA ALA A 203 14.99 26.89 0.03
C ALA A 203 14.64 25.48 0.53
N ILE A 204 15.25 25.06 1.64
CA ILE A 204 15.02 23.73 2.24
C ILE A 204 13.58 23.60 2.74
N ASP A 205 13.06 24.61 3.43
CA ASP A 205 11.66 24.60 3.87
C ASP A 205 10.70 24.45 2.67
N ARG A 206 10.94 25.21 1.59
CA ARG A 206 10.12 25.12 0.38
C ARG A 206 10.18 23.74 -0.29
N GLU A 207 11.34 23.10 -0.33
CA GLU A 207 11.50 21.75 -0.89
C GLU A 207 10.72 20.72 -0.08
N LEU A 208 10.83 20.74 1.24
CA LEU A 208 10.11 19.83 2.13
C LEU A 208 8.60 20.07 2.09
N ARG A 209 8.18 21.34 2.15
CA ARG A 209 6.76 21.73 2.09
C ARG A 209 6.09 21.36 0.76
N TYR A 210 6.83 21.19 -0.33
CA TYR A 210 6.26 20.70 -1.58
C TYR A 210 5.68 19.29 -1.42
N PHE A 211 6.40 18.38 -0.80
CA PHE A 211 5.91 17.02 -0.57
C PHE A 211 4.77 16.99 0.44
N ALA A 212 4.83 17.81 1.47
CA ALA A 212 3.74 17.97 2.41
C ALA A 212 2.46 18.51 1.73
N TYR A 213 2.60 19.51 0.86
CA TYR A 213 1.50 20.06 0.07
C TYR A 213 0.83 19.00 -0.82
N VAL A 214 1.64 18.19 -1.53
CA VAL A 214 1.13 17.11 -2.38
C VAL A 214 0.30 16.12 -1.56
N GLN A 215 0.76 15.74 -0.38
CA GLN A 215 0.02 14.82 0.49
C GLN A 215 -1.22 15.48 1.12
N TRP A 216 -1.16 16.75 1.49
CA TRP A 216 -2.34 17.49 1.95
C TRP A 216 -3.44 17.55 0.88
N VAL A 217 -3.08 17.81 -0.36
CA VAL A 217 -4.01 17.75 -1.51
C VAL A 217 -4.54 16.32 -1.68
N ALA A 218 -3.68 15.32 -1.59
CA ALA A 218 -4.05 13.92 -1.75
C ALA A 218 -5.10 13.50 -0.70
N PHE A 219 -4.82 13.72 0.58
CA PHE A 219 -5.77 13.40 1.65
C PHE A 219 -7.06 14.22 1.54
N SER A 220 -7.00 15.45 1.05
CA SER A 220 -8.20 16.28 0.82
C SER A 220 -9.07 15.71 -0.28
N GLN A 221 -8.50 15.34 -1.42
CA GLN A 221 -9.26 14.75 -2.54
C GLN A 221 -9.83 13.37 -2.17
N TRP A 222 -9.06 12.54 -1.47
CA TRP A 222 -9.55 11.23 -1.03
C TRP A 222 -10.66 11.33 0.01
N ARG A 223 -10.63 12.34 0.89
CA ARG A 223 -11.75 12.63 1.80
C ARG A 223 -13.02 13.02 1.02
N GLU A 224 -12.87 13.85 -0.02
CA GLU A 224 -13.99 14.20 -0.92
C GLU A 224 -14.57 12.95 -1.62
N VAL A 225 -13.72 12.01 -2.07
CA VAL A 225 -14.16 10.71 -2.65
C VAL A 225 -14.92 9.88 -1.60
N THR A 226 -14.37 9.77 -0.39
CA THR A 226 -15.01 9.03 0.72
C THR A 226 -16.38 9.61 1.08
N ASP A 227 -16.49 10.93 1.22
CA ASP A 227 -17.74 11.61 1.51
C ASP A 227 -18.75 11.44 0.36
N HIS A 228 -18.28 11.50 -0.88
CA HIS A 228 -19.11 11.25 -2.05
C HIS A 228 -19.65 9.81 -2.06
N ALA A 229 -18.78 8.81 -1.86
CA ALA A 229 -19.18 7.41 -1.81
C ALA A 229 -20.20 7.14 -0.68
N ALA A 230 -19.97 7.71 0.50
CA ALA A 230 -20.89 7.62 1.63
C ALA A 230 -22.26 8.23 1.29
N SER A 231 -22.28 9.38 0.60
CA SER A 231 -23.54 10.04 0.17
C SER A 231 -24.34 9.18 -0.80
N LYS A 232 -23.68 8.34 -1.60
CA LYS A 232 -24.28 7.41 -2.57
C LYS A 232 -24.64 6.05 -1.95
N GLY A 233 -24.24 5.80 -0.70
CA GLY A 233 -24.45 4.53 -0.04
C GLY A 233 -23.50 3.41 -0.52
N VAL A 234 -22.42 3.75 -1.21
CA VAL A 234 -21.35 2.86 -1.64
C VAL A 234 -20.19 2.94 -0.65
N ALA A 235 -19.66 1.81 -0.22
CA ALA A 235 -18.44 1.76 0.59
C ALA A 235 -17.19 1.70 -0.30
N LEU A 236 -16.10 2.29 0.17
CA LEU A 236 -14.78 2.04 -0.39
C LEU A 236 -14.09 0.94 0.41
N MET A 237 -13.52 -0.03 -0.29
CA MET A 237 -12.72 -1.11 0.28
C MET A 237 -11.27 -0.93 -0.14
N GLY A 238 -10.40 -0.75 0.83
CA GLY A 238 -8.96 -0.65 0.64
C GLY A 238 -8.27 -2.01 0.63
N ASP A 239 -6.95 -1.97 0.42
CA ASP A 239 -6.09 -3.14 0.48
C ASP A 239 -4.78 -2.76 1.20
N ILE A 240 -4.38 -3.58 2.18
CA ILE A 240 -3.19 -3.36 2.99
C ILE A 240 -2.24 -4.52 2.76
N PRO A 241 -1.11 -4.33 2.06
CA PRO A 241 -0.08 -5.33 1.97
C PRO A 241 0.43 -5.74 3.36
N PHE A 242 0.64 -7.04 3.61
CA PHE A 242 1.27 -7.51 4.84
C PHE A 242 2.64 -6.86 5.04
N GLY A 243 3.49 -6.93 4.04
CA GLY A 243 4.83 -6.35 4.08
C GLY A 243 4.91 -4.92 3.55
N VAL A 244 6.09 -4.34 3.68
CA VAL A 244 6.47 -3.07 3.06
C VAL A 244 7.73 -3.27 2.23
N SER A 245 7.94 -2.41 1.24
CA SER A 245 9.17 -2.43 0.45
C SER A 245 10.40 -2.21 1.35
N LEU A 246 11.45 -2.99 1.12
CA LEU A 246 12.77 -2.73 1.73
C LEU A 246 13.25 -1.29 1.46
N TYR A 247 12.84 -0.73 0.33
CA TYR A 247 13.24 0.59 -0.15
C TYR A 247 12.20 1.68 0.19
N SER A 248 11.32 1.42 1.14
CA SER A 248 10.34 2.41 1.64
C SER A 248 10.93 3.33 2.70
N VAL A 249 10.28 4.47 2.87
CA VAL A 249 10.54 5.36 4.00
C VAL A 249 10.29 4.67 5.33
N ASP A 250 9.33 3.75 5.39
CA ASP A 250 9.01 3.00 6.61
C ASP A 250 10.21 2.24 7.14
N VAL A 251 10.94 1.55 6.26
CA VAL A 251 12.15 0.79 6.63
C VAL A 251 13.32 1.74 6.91
N TRP A 252 13.54 2.74 6.05
CA TRP A 252 14.63 3.70 6.21
C TRP A 252 14.50 4.53 7.50
N ALA A 253 13.28 4.92 7.87
CA ALA A 253 13.03 5.77 9.02
C ALA A 253 13.09 5.03 10.35
N ASP A 254 12.79 3.74 10.39
CA ASP A 254 12.73 2.94 11.63
C ASP A 254 13.24 1.50 11.42
N LEU A 255 14.55 1.38 11.27
CA LEU A 255 15.22 0.08 11.09
C LEU A 255 15.02 -0.88 12.29
N GLU A 256 14.66 -0.37 13.47
CA GLU A 256 14.55 -1.18 14.68
C GLU A 256 13.38 -2.17 14.62
N ILE A 257 12.29 -1.82 13.94
CA ILE A 257 11.10 -2.67 13.82
C ILE A 257 11.20 -3.70 12.69
N PHE A 258 12.28 -3.69 11.90
CA PHE A 258 12.47 -4.61 10.77
C PHE A 258 13.70 -5.50 10.94
N ASP A 259 13.57 -6.77 10.56
CA ASP A 259 14.68 -7.71 10.43
C ASP A 259 15.13 -7.75 8.97
N LEU A 260 16.27 -7.11 8.69
CA LEU A 260 16.84 -7.02 7.35
C LEU A 260 17.68 -8.25 6.95
N GLU A 261 17.81 -9.26 7.82
CA GLU A 261 18.47 -10.50 7.51
C GLU A 261 17.54 -11.55 6.88
N TRP A 262 16.22 -11.30 6.95
CA TRP A 262 15.20 -12.19 6.43
C TRP A 262 14.17 -11.44 5.60
N TYR A 263 13.76 -12.09 4.50
CA TYR A 263 12.83 -11.53 3.53
C TYR A 263 11.63 -12.46 3.38
N GLY A 264 10.44 -11.91 3.52
CA GLY A 264 9.19 -12.64 3.40
C GLY A 264 8.89 -13.06 1.97
N GLY A 265 8.11 -14.12 1.87
CA GLY A 265 7.70 -14.73 0.61
C GLY A 265 6.69 -15.85 0.81
N ALA A 266 6.56 -16.71 -0.21
CA ALA A 266 5.71 -17.91 -0.18
C ALA A 266 6.54 -19.18 -0.42
N PRO A 267 6.08 -20.35 0.11
CA PRO A 267 6.77 -21.62 -0.08
C PRO A 267 6.79 -22.07 -1.55
N PRO A 268 7.64 -23.07 -1.90
CA PRO A 268 7.68 -23.65 -3.24
C PRO A 268 6.29 -24.14 -3.70
N GLU A 269 5.95 -23.80 -4.94
CA GLU A 269 4.70 -24.23 -5.57
C GLU A 269 4.94 -24.77 -7.00
N THR A 270 4.35 -25.93 -7.29
CA THR A 270 4.45 -26.58 -8.61
C THR A 270 3.50 -26.03 -9.66
N LEU A 271 2.62 -25.11 -9.28
CA LEU A 271 1.67 -24.45 -10.18
C LEU A 271 2.37 -23.47 -11.14
N PHE A 272 3.47 -22.87 -10.71
CA PHE A 272 4.30 -21.95 -11.53
C PHE A 272 5.28 -22.75 -12.41
N LYS A 273 4.75 -23.39 -13.46
CA LYS A 273 5.51 -24.34 -14.30
C LYS A 273 6.71 -23.74 -15.02
N ASP A 274 6.69 -22.45 -15.27
CA ASP A 274 7.69 -21.72 -16.04
C ASP A 274 8.71 -20.96 -15.16
N ASP A 275 8.61 -21.07 -13.82
CA ASP A 275 9.53 -20.44 -12.87
C ASP A 275 10.26 -21.49 -12.02
N GLU A 276 11.47 -21.86 -12.47
CA GLU A 276 12.32 -22.85 -11.78
C GLU A 276 12.74 -22.39 -10.36
N PHE A 277 12.86 -21.08 -10.12
CA PHE A 277 13.21 -20.58 -8.81
C PHE A 277 12.06 -20.77 -7.84
N VAL A 278 10.84 -20.40 -8.25
CA VAL A 278 9.61 -20.57 -7.44
C VAL A 278 9.35 -22.04 -7.15
N GLN A 279 9.53 -22.92 -8.13
CA GLN A 279 9.38 -24.37 -7.91
C GLN A 279 10.36 -24.93 -6.89
N LYS A 280 11.58 -24.42 -6.86
CA LYS A 280 12.66 -24.92 -6.00
C LYS A 280 12.69 -24.28 -4.62
N TRP A 281 12.58 -22.96 -4.57
CA TRP A 281 12.82 -22.17 -3.37
C TRP A 281 11.58 -21.45 -2.86
N GLY A 282 10.58 -21.23 -3.71
CA GLY A 282 9.39 -20.41 -3.42
C GLY A 282 9.51 -19.00 -3.96
N GLN A 283 8.51 -18.17 -3.66
CA GLN A 283 8.49 -16.77 -4.06
C GLN A 283 9.22 -15.92 -3.01
N ASN A 284 10.28 -15.22 -3.41
CA ASN A 284 10.99 -14.26 -2.55
C ASN A 284 10.51 -12.84 -2.88
N TRP A 285 9.64 -12.28 -2.05
CA TRP A 285 9.04 -10.95 -2.29
C TRP A 285 9.96 -9.79 -1.89
N GLY A 286 11.02 -10.06 -1.12
CA GLY A 286 11.99 -9.03 -0.71
C GLY A 286 11.49 -8.09 0.37
N ILE A 287 10.36 -8.36 0.99
CA ILE A 287 9.84 -7.59 2.13
C ILE A 287 10.59 -7.97 3.41
N PRO A 288 11.18 -7.03 4.16
CA PRO A 288 11.83 -7.35 5.42
C PRO A 288 10.80 -7.87 6.44
N LEU A 289 11.21 -8.76 7.33
CA LEU A 289 10.33 -9.26 8.37
C LEU A 289 10.16 -8.23 9.49
N TYR A 290 9.04 -8.29 10.21
CA TYR A 290 8.83 -7.48 11.40
C TYR A 290 9.54 -8.08 12.61
N ARG A 291 10.15 -7.24 13.43
CA ARG A 291 10.57 -7.58 14.80
C ARG A 291 9.39 -7.37 15.73
N TRP A 292 8.53 -8.37 15.79
CA TRP A 292 7.27 -8.29 16.53
C TRP A 292 7.44 -7.96 18.01
N GLU A 293 8.52 -8.42 18.65
CA GLU A 293 8.86 -8.10 20.04
C GLU A 293 9.14 -6.61 20.25
N VAL A 294 9.77 -5.94 19.27
CA VAL A 294 10.01 -4.49 19.31
C VAL A 294 8.70 -3.74 19.13
N LEU A 295 7.90 -4.15 18.14
CA LEU A 295 6.58 -3.57 17.88
C LEU A 295 5.66 -3.72 19.09
N GLU A 296 5.64 -4.90 19.74
CA GLU A 296 4.85 -5.15 20.95
C GLU A 296 5.30 -4.25 22.11
N GLY A 297 6.61 -4.09 22.30
CA GLY A 297 7.18 -3.18 23.30
C GLY A 297 6.79 -1.70 23.08
N ARG A 298 6.45 -1.34 21.84
CA ARG A 298 5.94 -0.01 21.45
C ARG A 298 4.41 0.01 21.29
N ASN A 299 3.68 -0.95 21.82
CA ASN A 299 2.23 -1.08 21.65
C ASN A 299 1.78 -1.05 20.18
N PHE A 300 2.59 -1.62 19.28
CA PHE A 300 2.33 -1.70 17.84
C PHE A 300 2.04 -0.32 17.18
N ASP A 301 2.68 0.74 17.64
CA ASP A 301 2.45 2.12 17.23
C ASP A 301 2.45 2.31 15.71
N TRP A 302 3.43 1.72 15.01
CA TRP A 302 3.54 1.78 13.56
C TRP A 302 2.33 1.11 12.86
N TRP A 303 1.92 -0.10 13.28
CA TRP A 303 0.75 -0.79 12.72
C TRP A 303 -0.55 -0.05 13.02
N ARG A 304 -0.73 0.43 14.25
CA ARG A 304 -1.91 1.19 14.67
C ARG A 304 -2.06 2.47 13.84
N ARG A 305 -0.97 3.19 13.62
CA ARG A 305 -0.96 4.39 12.75
C ARG A 305 -1.33 4.03 11.31
N ARG A 306 -0.73 2.99 10.73
CA ARG A 306 -1.04 2.53 9.37
C ARG A 306 -2.52 2.20 9.20
N ILE A 307 -3.09 1.44 10.13
CA ILE A 307 -4.53 1.09 10.11
C ILE A 307 -5.38 2.34 10.28
N ALA A 308 -5.08 3.22 11.23
CA ALA A 308 -5.82 4.46 11.43
C ALA A 308 -5.87 5.33 10.16
N LYS A 309 -4.73 5.46 9.44
CA LYS A 309 -4.70 6.19 8.17
C LYS A 309 -5.51 5.51 7.07
N THR A 310 -5.51 4.20 7.03
CA THR A 310 -6.37 3.44 6.10
C THR A 310 -7.86 3.69 6.38
N THR A 311 -8.27 3.70 7.64
CA THR A 311 -9.69 3.86 8.03
C THR A 311 -10.20 5.29 7.93
N GLU A 312 -9.34 6.29 7.74
CA GLU A 312 -9.76 7.64 7.34
C GLU A 312 -10.41 7.67 5.95
N ILE A 313 -10.03 6.72 5.07
CA ILE A 313 -10.48 6.65 3.68
C ILE A 313 -11.46 5.48 3.47
N PHE A 314 -11.16 4.33 4.06
CA PHE A 314 -11.84 3.08 3.77
C PHE A 314 -12.71 2.61 4.94
N GLY A 315 -13.99 2.33 4.66
CA GLY A 315 -14.90 1.71 5.64
C GLY A 315 -14.71 0.20 5.78
N MET A 316 -13.95 -0.42 4.88
CA MET A 316 -13.52 -1.81 4.91
C MET A 316 -12.18 -1.95 4.20
N PHE A 317 -11.40 -2.97 4.53
CA PHE A 317 -10.13 -3.25 3.86
C PHE A 317 -9.76 -4.72 3.90
N ARG A 318 -9.09 -5.16 2.84
CA ARG A 318 -8.42 -6.46 2.77
C ARG A 318 -7.05 -6.34 3.42
N VAL A 319 -6.71 -7.31 4.22
CA VAL A 319 -5.34 -7.56 4.70
C VAL A 319 -4.74 -8.62 3.79
N ASP A 320 -3.83 -8.18 2.95
CA ASP A 320 -3.09 -9.05 2.05
C ASP A 320 -2.19 -10.00 2.83
N HIS A 321 -2.05 -11.24 2.35
CA HIS A 321 -1.27 -12.30 2.98
C HIS A 321 -1.46 -12.42 4.49
N ALA A 322 -2.70 -12.48 4.97
CA ALA A 322 -3.01 -12.54 6.41
C ALA A 322 -2.37 -13.75 7.12
N LEU A 323 -1.98 -14.79 6.36
CA LEU A 323 -1.19 -15.92 6.86
C LEU A 323 0.13 -15.50 7.48
N GLY A 324 0.71 -14.38 7.01
CA GLY A 324 1.98 -13.83 7.49
C GLY A 324 1.95 -13.44 8.97
N PHE A 325 0.78 -13.12 9.53
CA PHE A 325 0.63 -12.84 10.96
C PHE A 325 0.77 -14.09 11.83
N TYR A 326 0.42 -15.26 11.30
CA TYR A 326 0.59 -16.53 11.99
C TYR A 326 1.99 -17.11 11.78
N ARG A 327 2.41 -17.19 10.54
CA ARG A 327 3.75 -17.56 10.10
C ARG A 327 3.96 -17.17 8.66
N ILE A 328 5.18 -16.76 8.33
CA ILE A 328 5.54 -16.37 6.98
C ILE A 328 6.72 -17.21 6.47
N TYR A 329 6.64 -17.65 5.21
CA TYR A 329 7.80 -18.27 4.57
C TYR A 329 8.84 -17.20 4.25
N SER A 330 10.11 -17.47 4.52
CA SER A 330 11.13 -16.42 4.51
C SER A 330 12.46 -16.91 3.97
N PHE A 331 13.19 -16.00 3.38
CA PHE A 331 14.49 -16.23 2.72
C PHE A 331 15.60 -15.53 3.49
N PRO A 332 16.78 -16.19 3.71
CA PRO A 332 17.96 -15.55 4.29
C PRO A 332 18.82 -14.81 3.25
N TRP A 333 18.21 -14.38 2.14
CA TRP A 333 18.85 -13.57 1.10
C TRP A 333 17.84 -12.67 0.39
N ASN A 334 18.33 -11.50 -0.04
CA ASN A 334 17.55 -10.55 -0.84
C ASN A 334 17.24 -11.12 -2.24
N PRO A 335 16.04 -10.87 -2.82
CA PRO A 335 15.65 -11.39 -4.13
C PRO A 335 16.60 -11.03 -5.28
N VAL A 336 17.37 -9.94 -5.22
CA VAL A 336 18.40 -9.62 -6.23
C VAL A 336 19.45 -10.72 -6.35
N ARG A 337 19.58 -11.58 -5.35
CA ARG A 337 20.49 -12.72 -5.31
C ARG A 337 19.86 -14.05 -5.71
N ASN A 338 18.58 -14.07 -6.06
CA ASN A 338 17.87 -15.33 -6.40
C ASN A 338 18.61 -16.14 -7.47
N GLY A 339 19.16 -15.47 -8.50
CA GLY A 339 19.95 -16.12 -9.54
C GLY A 339 21.23 -16.82 -9.05
N GLU A 340 21.83 -16.36 -7.93
CA GLU A 340 22.98 -17.01 -7.32
C GLU A 340 22.61 -18.33 -6.64
N PHE A 341 21.38 -18.45 -6.14
CA PHE A 341 20.87 -19.58 -5.37
C PHE A 341 20.16 -20.62 -6.23
N LEU A 342 19.68 -20.25 -7.41
CA LEU A 342 18.96 -21.16 -8.31
C LEU A 342 19.75 -22.44 -8.62
N PRO A 343 21.06 -22.41 -8.98
CA PRO A 343 21.83 -23.62 -9.31
C PRO A 343 22.28 -24.42 -8.07
N LEU A 344 22.23 -23.85 -6.86
CA LEU A 344 22.81 -24.47 -5.67
C LEU A 344 21.92 -25.59 -5.11
N SER A 345 22.51 -26.66 -4.61
CA SER A 345 21.81 -27.61 -3.73
C SER A 345 21.44 -26.96 -2.40
N HIS A 346 20.55 -27.60 -1.61
CA HIS A 346 20.18 -27.11 -0.27
C HIS A 346 21.42 -26.99 0.64
N ASP A 347 22.33 -27.97 0.61
CA ASP A 347 23.54 -27.94 1.42
C ASP A 347 24.50 -26.81 1.02
N GLU A 348 24.61 -26.51 -0.27
CA GLU A 348 25.43 -25.41 -0.77
C GLU A 348 24.82 -24.06 -0.39
N ALA A 349 23.51 -23.93 -0.55
CA ALA A 349 22.77 -22.73 -0.14
C ALA A 349 22.90 -22.48 1.37
N ALA A 350 22.74 -23.53 2.18
CA ALA A 350 22.92 -23.45 3.63
C ALA A 350 24.34 -22.98 4.01
N ARG A 351 25.37 -23.57 3.40
CA ARG A 351 26.77 -23.13 3.65
C ARG A 351 26.97 -21.65 3.27
N ARG A 352 26.35 -21.19 2.19
CA ARG A 352 26.46 -19.81 1.71
C ARG A 352 25.73 -18.80 2.60
N CYS A 353 24.71 -19.25 3.33
CA CYS A 353 23.89 -18.44 4.25
C CYS A 353 24.18 -18.71 5.74
N GLY A 354 25.36 -19.25 6.09
CA GLY A 354 25.72 -19.49 7.50
C GLY A 354 24.82 -20.51 8.20
N GLY A 355 24.42 -21.57 7.48
CA GLY A 355 23.54 -22.63 7.99
C GLY A 355 22.03 -22.35 7.87
N ARG A 356 21.65 -21.20 7.32
CA ARG A 356 20.25 -20.78 7.17
C ARG A 356 19.69 -21.21 5.82
N LEU A 357 18.44 -21.64 5.79
CA LEU A 357 17.67 -21.95 4.58
C LEU A 357 16.31 -21.26 4.60
N PRO A 358 15.66 -21.10 3.44
CA PRO A 358 14.27 -20.66 3.38
C PRO A 358 13.37 -21.57 4.23
N GLY A 359 12.40 -20.98 4.90
CA GLY A 359 11.47 -21.70 5.77
C GLY A 359 10.51 -20.78 6.51
N PHE A 360 9.55 -21.40 7.21
CA PHE A 360 8.54 -20.67 7.97
C PHE A 360 9.09 -20.05 9.25
N ARG A 361 8.71 -18.78 9.49
CA ARG A 361 9.02 -18.02 10.70
C ARG A 361 7.75 -17.48 11.34
N PRO A 362 7.70 -17.37 12.69
CA PRO A 362 8.80 -17.63 13.65
C PRO A 362 9.15 -19.12 13.76
N ARG A 363 8.24 -20.03 13.37
CA ARG A 363 8.46 -21.47 13.42
C ARG A 363 7.61 -22.23 12.39
N PRO A 364 8.06 -23.40 11.89
CA PRO A 364 7.18 -24.28 11.09
C PRO A 364 6.15 -25.00 11.97
N ASP A 365 5.04 -25.47 11.35
CA ASP A 365 3.96 -26.23 12.01
C ASP A 365 4.31 -27.72 12.18
N HIS A 366 5.45 -28.03 12.79
CA HIS A 366 5.97 -29.39 12.89
C HIS A 366 5.29 -30.24 13.97
N ASN A 367 4.55 -29.65 14.88
CA ASN A 367 3.75 -30.34 15.93
C ASN A 367 2.60 -29.42 16.41
N GLU A 368 1.70 -29.96 17.21
CA GLU A 368 0.52 -29.24 17.72
C GLU A 368 0.89 -28.05 18.65
N GLU A 369 2.00 -28.15 19.39
CA GLU A 369 2.48 -27.04 20.22
C GLU A 369 2.93 -25.84 19.34
N ALA A 370 3.67 -26.10 18.27
CA ALA A 370 4.08 -25.08 17.33
C ALA A 370 2.89 -24.43 16.62
N LYS A 371 1.90 -25.23 16.21
CA LYS A 371 0.65 -24.72 15.62
C LYS A 371 -0.14 -23.84 16.60
N ALA A 372 -0.28 -24.29 17.85
CA ALA A 372 -0.97 -23.53 18.89
C ALA A 372 -0.26 -22.20 19.18
N ALA A 373 1.08 -22.19 19.21
CA ALA A 373 1.87 -20.98 19.40
C ALA A 373 1.73 -20.02 18.21
N ASN A 374 1.81 -20.52 16.96
CA ASN A 374 1.61 -19.69 15.76
C ASN A 374 0.20 -19.11 15.73
N ARG A 375 -0.83 -19.91 16.08
CA ARG A 375 -2.21 -19.43 16.19
C ARG A 375 -2.34 -18.30 17.20
N ALA A 376 -1.81 -18.47 18.41
CA ALA A 376 -1.90 -17.49 19.49
C ALA A 376 -1.23 -16.14 19.10
N GLU A 377 -0.06 -16.22 18.45
CA GLU A 377 0.63 -15.02 17.95
C GLU A 377 -0.16 -14.32 16.85
N GLY A 378 -0.66 -15.06 15.85
CA GLY A 378 -1.47 -14.51 14.78
C GLY A 378 -2.74 -13.84 15.29
N GLU A 379 -3.45 -14.49 16.23
CA GLU A 379 -4.64 -13.91 16.87
C GLU A 379 -4.32 -12.61 17.63
N LYS A 380 -3.17 -12.54 18.31
CA LYS A 380 -2.73 -11.32 19.01
C LYS A 380 -2.57 -10.15 18.03
N TYR A 381 -1.91 -10.36 16.90
CA TYR A 381 -1.69 -9.32 15.91
C TYR A 381 -2.97 -8.91 15.18
N LEU A 382 -3.82 -9.87 14.82
CA LEU A 382 -5.10 -9.59 14.19
C LEU A 382 -6.08 -8.87 15.13
N ARG A 383 -6.07 -9.17 16.44
CA ARG A 383 -6.84 -8.40 17.44
C ARG A 383 -6.38 -6.94 17.50
N MET A 384 -5.07 -6.68 17.46
CA MET A 384 -4.53 -5.32 17.39
C MET A 384 -5.04 -4.59 16.14
N ILE A 385 -5.09 -5.27 14.97
CA ILE A 385 -5.63 -4.69 13.73
C ILE A 385 -7.11 -4.37 13.90
N LEU A 386 -7.91 -5.28 14.45
CA LEU A 386 -9.35 -5.06 14.70
C LEU A 386 -9.59 -3.88 15.65
N GLU A 387 -8.79 -3.77 16.70
CA GLU A 387 -8.85 -2.63 17.62
C GLU A 387 -8.52 -1.32 16.92
N ALA A 388 -7.44 -1.30 16.11
CA ALA A 388 -7.01 -0.10 15.38
C ALA A 388 -7.98 0.28 14.26
N ALA A 389 -8.71 -0.70 13.70
CA ALA A 389 -9.69 -0.49 12.64
C ALA A 389 -10.95 0.28 13.11
N ASP A 390 -11.16 0.41 14.43
CA ASP A 390 -12.26 1.18 15.05
C ASP A 390 -13.63 0.95 14.39
N GLY A 391 -13.89 -0.31 14.05
CA GLY A 391 -15.15 -0.77 13.46
C GLY A 391 -15.24 -0.67 11.94
N ALA A 392 -14.16 -0.41 11.24
CA ALA A 392 -14.06 -0.75 9.82
C ALA A 392 -14.01 -2.28 9.66
N GLU A 393 -14.55 -2.78 8.53
CA GLU A 393 -14.60 -4.21 8.28
C GLU A 393 -13.25 -4.73 7.77
N VAL A 394 -12.76 -5.80 8.39
CA VAL A 394 -11.50 -6.43 8.02
C VAL A 394 -11.76 -7.73 7.27
N ILE A 395 -11.17 -7.88 6.09
CA ILE A 395 -11.17 -9.09 5.28
C ILE A 395 -9.74 -9.64 5.24
N ALA A 396 -9.58 -10.93 5.52
CA ALA A 396 -8.28 -11.58 5.43
C ALA A 396 -8.11 -12.28 4.07
N GLU A 397 -6.98 -12.03 3.41
CA GLU A 397 -6.54 -12.90 2.33
C GLU A 397 -5.92 -14.16 2.96
N ASP A 398 -6.68 -15.26 2.92
CA ASP A 398 -6.34 -16.59 3.47
C ASP A 398 -6.17 -17.62 2.35
N LEU A 399 -5.41 -17.26 1.30
CA LEU A 399 -5.17 -18.09 0.13
C LEU A 399 -3.78 -18.76 0.17
N GLY A 400 -3.57 -19.79 -0.68
CA GLY A 400 -2.32 -20.54 -0.75
C GLY A 400 -2.28 -21.73 0.22
N THR A 401 -1.11 -22.03 0.81
CA THR A 401 -0.92 -23.15 1.76
C THR A 401 -1.39 -22.77 3.16
N VAL A 402 -2.71 -22.87 3.37
CA VAL A 402 -3.39 -22.42 4.59
C VAL A 402 -3.32 -23.50 5.68
N PRO A 403 -2.72 -23.22 6.86
CA PRO A 403 -2.77 -24.12 8.01
C PRO A 403 -4.20 -24.35 8.51
N ASP A 404 -4.43 -25.54 9.04
CA ASP A 404 -5.75 -26.01 9.50
C ASP A 404 -6.37 -25.14 10.62
N TYR A 405 -5.55 -24.45 11.41
CA TYR A 405 -5.99 -23.58 12.51
C TYR A 405 -6.34 -22.14 12.07
N VAL A 406 -5.94 -21.70 10.86
CA VAL A 406 -6.10 -20.29 10.44
C VAL A 406 -7.56 -19.93 10.21
N ARG A 407 -8.28 -20.70 9.38
CA ARG A 407 -9.70 -20.40 9.07
C ARG A 407 -10.61 -20.43 10.29
N PRO A 408 -10.47 -21.41 11.22
CA PRO A 408 -11.16 -21.37 12.51
C PRO A 408 -10.82 -20.13 13.34
N SER A 409 -9.56 -19.74 13.40
CA SER A 409 -9.10 -18.53 14.10
C SER A 409 -9.73 -17.26 13.53
N LEU A 410 -9.72 -17.07 12.20
CA LEU A 410 -10.36 -15.94 11.53
C LEU A 410 -11.87 -15.89 11.83
N ALA A 411 -12.56 -17.03 11.80
CA ALA A 411 -13.98 -17.10 12.11
C ALA A 411 -14.28 -16.69 13.56
N GLU A 412 -13.47 -17.15 14.53
CA GLU A 412 -13.59 -16.76 15.94
C GLU A 412 -13.31 -15.27 16.18
N LEU A 413 -12.44 -14.66 15.37
CA LEU A 413 -12.17 -13.23 15.39
C LEU A 413 -13.24 -12.39 14.67
N GLY A 414 -14.16 -13.03 13.96
CA GLY A 414 -15.16 -12.34 13.14
C GLY A 414 -14.60 -11.71 11.86
N ILE A 415 -13.48 -12.25 11.35
CA ILE A 415 -12.83 -11.77 10.12
C ILE A 415 -13.27 -12.67 8.96
N ALA A 416 -13.74 -12.05 7.87
CA ALA A 416 -14.12 -12.77 6.65
C ALA A 416 -12.86 -13.27 5.92
N GLY A 417 -12.78 -14.57 5.62
CA GLY A 417 -11.77 -15.12 4.71
C GLY A 417 -12.20 -15.05 3.24
N MET A 418 -11.24 -15.08 2.34
CA MET A 418 -11.50 -15.08 0.90
C MET A 418 -11.90 -16.45 0.36
N LYS A 419 -12.78 -16.44 -0.66
CA LYS A 419 -13.24 -17.61 -1.40
C LYS A 419 -13.08 -17.38 -2.89
N VAL A 420 -12.18 -18.12 -3.51
CA VAL A 420 -11.96 -18.12 -4.96
C VAL A 420 -12.41 -19.48 -5.49
N PRO A 421 -13.50 -19.58 -6.27
CA PRO A 421 -14.09 -20.86 -6.67
C PRO A 421 -13.12 -21.85 -7.31
N GLN A 422 -12.12 -21.34 -8.03
CA GLN A 422 -11.10 -22.18 -8.69
C GLN A 422 -10.17 -22.89 -7.70
N TRP A 423 -10.15 -22.50 -6.42
CA TRP A 423 -9.30 -23.07 -5.36
C TRP A 423 -10.09 -23.67 -4.20
N GLU A 424 -11.43 -23.56 -4.24
CA GLU A 424 -12.28 -24.16 -3.21
C GLU A 424 -12.77 -25.54 -3.70
N PHE A 425 -12.16 -26.59 -3.14
CA PHE A 425 -12.50 -27.97 -3.47
C PHE A 425 -12.94 -28.74 -2.23
N THR A 426 -13.97 -29.58 -2.41
CA THR A 426 -14.42 -30.56 -1.42
C THR A 426 -14.53 -31.91 -2.13
N ASP A 427 -13.85 -32.92 -1.63
CA ASP A 427 -13.81 -34.29 -2.18
C ASP A 427 -13.46 -34.34 -3.69
N GLY A 428 -12.53 -33.47 -4.10
CA GLY A 428 -12.06 -33.38 -5.51
C GLY A 428 -12.99 -32.63 -6.47
N HIS A 429 -14.09 -32.05 -5.97
CA HIS A 429 -15.04 -31.27 -6.74
C HIS A 429 -15.01 -29.80 -6.31
N VAL A 430 -15.27 -28.87 -7.23
CA VAL A 430 -15.41 -27.44 -6.92
C VAL A 430 -16.53 -27.27 -5.90
N THR A 431 -16.22 -26.62 -4.79
CA THR A 431 -17.20 -26.35 -3.72
C THR A 431 -18.22 -25.31 -4.22
N SER A 432 -19.50 -25.67 -4.18
CA SER A 432 -20.56 -24.72 -4.51
C SER A 432 -20.55 -23.51 -3.58
N GLY A 433 -20.68 -22.30 -4.11
CA GLY A 433 -20.82 -21.06 -3.33
C GLY A 433 -22.00 -21.07 -2.34
N LEU A 434 -22.96 -21.98 -2.49
CA LEU A 434 -24.02 -22.19 -1.50
C LEU A 434 -23.51 -22.76 -0.17
N HIS A 435 -22.34 -23.39 -0.18
CA HIS A 435 -21.72 -23.99 1.01
C HIS A 435 -20.65 -23.08 1.63
N TYR A 436 -20.41 -21.88 1.07
CA TYR A 436 -19.48 -20.95 1.67
C TYR A 436 -20.01 -20.45 3.03
N PRO A 437 -19.13 -20.23 4.01
CA PRO A 437 -19.53 -19.60 5.29
C PRO A 437 -20.29 -18.31 5.05
N GLY A 438 -21.26 -18.00 5.92
CA GLY A 438 -22.00 -16.73 5.83
C GLY A 438 -21.11 -15.50 5.96
N LEU A 439 -20.05 -15.59 6.76
CA LEU A 439 -18.97 -14.60 6.86
C LEU A 439 -17.85 -15.02 5.91
N SER A 440 -17.91 -14.59 4.66
CA SER A 440 -16.87 -14.82 3.66
C SER A 440 -16.89 -13.74 2.58
N PHE A 441 -15.74 -13.50 1.97
CA PHE A 441 -15.56 -12.63 0.82
C PHE A 441 -15.31 -13.48 -0.43
N ALA A 442 -16.31 -13.61 -1.30
CA ALA A 442 -16.20 -14.41 -2.50
C ALA A 442 -15.88 -13.55 -3.72
N THR A 443 -14.92 -13.99 -4.51
CA THR A 443 -14.53 -13.33 -5.77
C THR A 443 -14.16 -14.38 -6.82
N TYR A 444 -14.41 -14.10 -8.11
CA TYR A 444 -14.04 -15.01 -9.20
C TYR A 444 -12.52 -15.13 -9.36
N ALA A 445 -11.82 -14.03 -9.13
CA ALA A 445 -10.37 -13.93 -9.22
C ALA A 445 -9.90 -12.76 -8.36
N SER A 446 -8.62 -12.74 -8.01
CA SER A 446 -7.92 -11.55 -7.54
C SER A 446 -7.13 -10.93 -8.70
N HIS A 447 -6.41 -9.84 -8.42
CA HIS A 447 -5.48 -9.23 -9.39
C HIS A 447 -4.31 -10.16 -9.78
N ASP A 448 -4.08 -11.25 -9.02
CA ASP A 448 -3.02 -12.25 -9.26
C ASP A 448 -3.43 -13.38 -10.19
N HIS A 449 -4.66 -13.36 -10.70
CA HIS A 449 -5.19 -14.40 -11.58
C HIS A 449 -5.24 -13.97 -13.03
N ALA A 450 -5.12 -14.94 -13.93
CA ALA A 450 -5.48 -14.75 -15.32
C ALA A 450 -6.96 -14.37 -15.43
N PRO A 451 -7.34 -13.48 -16.37
CA PRO A 451 -8.74 -13.16 -16.61
C PRO A 451 -9.55 -14.42 -16.93
N MET A 452 -10.75 -14.52 -16.37
CA MET A 452 -11.70 -15.55 -16.80
C MET A 452 -12.13 -15.26 -18.25
N ARG A 453 -11.94 -16.21 -19.13
CA ARG A 453 -12.37 -16.17 -20.53
C ARG A 453 -13.57 -17.07 -20.73
#